data_2792b1c0c0b492c51260320a8e67bdfd
#
_entry.id   2792b1c0c0b492c51260320a8e67bdfd
#
_cell.length_a   1.000
_cell.length_b   1.000
_cell.length_c   1.000
_cell.angle_alpha   90.00
_cell.angle_beta   90.00
_cell.angle_gamma   90.00
#
_symmetry.space_group_name_H-M   'P 1'
#
loop_
_entity.id
_entity.type
_entity.pdbx_description
1 polymer ?
#
loop_
_entity_poly.entity_id
_entity_poly.type
_entity_poly.pdbx_seq_one_letter_code
_entity_poly.pdbx_strand_id
1 'polypeptide(L)'
;MPFMMDTRFSRFVMNYPGRLAMPIGAYSGLEITGESVEDLVSVPGAQFRSVMALHDRYRTPVLLTAMDLSAEAEAYGCEIRMAERENPTVVGRLVTNEAEIAALPDPVPGDARTRVPLETAWRLVAEADGPIPILGCMLGPFSLAGRLYGVS
;
A
#
# COMPACT_ATOMS: atom_id res chain seq x y z
N MET A 1 11.06 -19.74 -14.09
CA MET A 1 11.94 -18.62 -13.71
C MET A 1 12.03 -18.65 -12.18
N PRO A 2 13.19 -18.91 -11.54
CA PRO A 2 13.25 -18.90 -10.10
C PRO A 2 12.96 -17.48 -9.60
N PHE A 3 12.06 -17.36 -8.63
CA PHE A 3 11.73 -16.13 -7.95
C PHE A 3 13.02 -15.60 -7.30
N MET A 4 13.65 -14.59 -7.88
CA MET A 4 14.80 -13.94 -7.28
C MET A 4 14.29 -13.12 -6.08
N MET A 5 14.29 -13.73 -4.89
CA MET A 5 14.20 -12.97 -3.64
C MET A 5 15.32 -11.92 -3.66
N ASP A 6 14.97 -10.65 -3.43
CA ASP A 6 16.00 -9.62 -3.31
C ASP A 6 16.96 -10.00 -2.16
N THR A 7 18.15 -10.38 -2.55
CA THR A 7 19.19 -10.86 -1.62
C THR A 7 19.59 -9.78 -0.60
N ARG A 8 19.30 -8.48 -0.88
CA ARG A 8 19.60 -7.36 0.03
C ARG A 8 18.67 -7.38 1.25
N PHE A 9 17.35 -7.52 1.03
CA PHE A 9 16.40 -7.59 2.14
C PHE A 9 16.59 -8.87 2.98
N SER A 10 16.82 -10.01 2.34
CA SER A 10 17.13 -11.25 3.04
C SER A 10 18.37 -11.11 3.92
N ARG A 11 19.43 -10.47 3.42
CA ARG A 11 20.64 -10.20 4.23
C ARG A 11 20.36 -9.26 5.39
N PHE A 12 19.55 -8.22 5.17
CA PHE A 12 19.15 -7.31 6.24
C PHE A 12 18.43 -8.07 7.36
N VAL A 13 17.43 -8.90 7.02
CA VAL A 13 16.68 -9.71 7.99
C VAL A 13 17.59 -10.67 8.75
N MET A 14 18.48 -11.40 8.05
CA MET A 14 19.38 -12.40 8.65
C MET A 14 20.46 -11.79 9.55
N ASN A 15 20.87 -10.55 9.28
CA ASN A 15 21.89 -9.87 10.07
C ASN A 15 21.33 -8.86 11.07
N TYR A 16 19.99 -8.75 11.18
CA TYR A 16 19.37 -7.80 12.09
C TYR A 16 19.64 -8.21 13.55
N PRO A 17 20.18 -7.32 14.39
CA PRO A 17 20.52 -7.67 15.78
C PRO A 17 19.25 -7.78 16.63
N GLY A 18 18.86 -8.99 16.98
CA GLY A 18 17.70 -9.25 17.83
C GLY A 18 16.42 -9.55 17.05
N ARG A 19 15.26 -9.13 17.57
CA ARG A 19 13.95 -9.38 16.96
C ARG A 19 13.60 -8.26 16.01
N LEU A 20 13.29 -8.60 14.76
CA LEU A 20 12.80 -7.66 13.76
C LEU A 20 11.27 -7.60 13.81
N ALA A 21 10.73 -6.43 14.14
CA ALA A 21 9.30 -6.14 14.04
C ALA A 21 9.05 -5.18 12.87
N MET A 22 8.17 -5.57 11.95
CA MET A 22 7.79 -4.79 10.78
C MET A 22 6.27 -4.58 10.78
N PRO A 23 5.75 -3.63 11.57
CA PRO A 23 4.32 -3.40 11.63
C PRO A 23 3.81 -2.80 10.31
N ILE A 24 2.70 -3.32 9.79
CA ILE A 24 1.93 -2.68 8.71
C ILE A 24 1.08 -1.59 9.38
N GLY A 25 1.71 -0.47 9.68
CA GLY A 25 1.16 0.49 10.63
C GLY A 25 0.96 1.90 10.09
N ALA A 26 1.03 2.15 8.77
CA ALA A 26 0.95 3.51 8.23
C ALA A 26 -0.29 4.30 8.71
N TYR A 27 -1.42 3.64 8.91
CA TYR A 27 -2.63 4.27 9.48
C TYR A 27 -2.45 4.78 10.91
N SER A 28 -1.61 4.13 11.72
CA SER A 28 -1.34 4.59 13.08
C SER A 28 -0.52 5.88 13.12
N GLY A 29 0.14 6.25 12.03
CA GLY A 29 0.83 7.52 11.90
C GLY A 29 -0.12 8.72 11.86
N LEU A 30 -1.38 8.51 11.48
CA LEU A 30 -2.42 9.54 11.46
C LEU A 30 -2.69 10.13 12.86
N GLU A 31 -2.57 9.32 13.90
CA GLU A 31 -2.68 9.80 15.28
C GLU A 31 -1.57 10.79 15.66
N ILE A 32 -0.47 10.78 14.92
CA ILE A 32 0.68 11.67 15.14
C ILE A 32 0.58 12.89 14.23
N THR A 33 0.18 12.71 12.96
CA THR A 33 0.12 13.78 11.97
C THR A 33 -1.17 14.58 12.02
N GLY A 34 -2.26 13.99 12.51
CA GLY A 34 -3.59 14.61 12.55
C GLY A 34 -4.31 14.61 11.20
N GLU A 35 -3.78 13.89 10.19
CA GLU A 35 -4.38 13.77 8.86
C GLU A 35 -5.51 12.72 8.85
N SER A 36 -6.36 12.75 7.83
CA SER A 36 -7.46 11.79 7.67
C SER A 36 -7.00 10.49 7.00
N VAL A 37 -7.82 9.46 7.08
CA VAL A 37 -7.62 8.23 6.29
C VAL A 37 -7.71 8.53 4.80
N GLU A 38 -8.65 9.39 4.41
CA GLU A 38 -8.79 9.83 3.02
C GLU A 38 -7.51 10.50 2.49
N ASP A 39 -6.88 11.38 3.30
CA ASP A 39 -5.59 11.98 2.94
C ASP A 39 -4.49 10.92 2.78
N LEU A 40 -4.40 9.98 3.72
CA LEU A 40 -3.40 8.90 3.70
C LEU A 40 -3.45 8.10 2.40
N VAL A 41 -4.65 7.76 1.93
CA VAL A 41 -4.83 6.89 0.76
C VAL A 41 -4.95 7.63 -0.57
N SER A 42 -5.06 8.96 -0.54
CA SER A 42 -5.27 9.79 -1.74
C SER A 42 -4.10 10.73 -2.04
N VAL A 43 -3.31 11.09 -1.02
CA VAL A 43 -2.24 12.09 -1.13
C VAL A 43 -0.88 11.47 -0.77
N PRO A 44 0.04 11.29 -1.73
CA PRO A 44 1.36 10.70 -1.47
C PRO A 44 2.13 11.40 -0.34
N GLY A 45 2.01 12.73 -0.25
CA GLY A 45 2.64 13.53 0.81
C GLY A 45 2.10 13.21 2.21
N ALA A 46 0.80 12.96 2.35
CA ALA A 46 0.19 12.57 3.61
C ALA A 46 0.64 11.17 4.03
N GLN A 47 0.65 10.23 3.08
CA GLN A 47 1.15 8.89 3.34
C GLN A 47 2.63 8.89 3.74
N PHE A 48 3.47 9.68 3.07
CA PHE A 48 4.87 9.86 3.42
C PHE A 48 5.03 10.38 4.86
N ARG A 49 4.33 11.47 5.21
CA ARG A 49 4.40 12.04 6.57
C ARG A 49 3.97 11.05 7.64
N SER A 50 2.91 10.29 7.40
CA SER A 50 2.43 9.27 8.32
C SER A 50 3.45 8.16 8.56
N VAL A 51 4.08 7.64 7.49
CA VAL A 51 5.14 6.62 7.59
C VAL A 51 6.35 7.16 8.35
N MET A 52 6.80 8.38 8.02
CA MET A 52 7.94 9.00 8.69
C MET A 52 7.67 9.33 10.16
N ALA A 53 6.47 9.82 10.49
CA ALA A 53 6.07 10.08 11.88
C ALA A 53 6.12 8.82 12.76
N LEU A 54 5.71 7.67 12.21
CA LEU A 54 5.87 6.39 12.89
C LEU A 54 7.33 6.00 13.05
N HIS A 55 8.13 6.17 12.01
CA HIS A 55 9.55 5.89 12.07
C HIS A 55 10.25 6.74 13.14
N ASP A 56 10.01 8.04 13.15
CA ASP A 56 10.62 8.98 14.08
C ASP A 56 10.27 8.65 15.54
N ARG A 57 9.02 8.27 15.78
CA ARG A 57 8.53 7.96 17.12
C ARG A 57 8.98 6.58 17.62
N TYR A 58 8.97 5.56 16.78
CA TYR A 58 9.16 4.17 17.19
C TYR A 58 10.43 3.54 16.64
N ARG A 59 11.21 4.26 15.82
CA ARG A 59 12.43 3.77 15.18
C ARG A 59 12.20 2.44 14.44
N THR A 60 11.11 2.41 13.66
CA THR A 60 10.78 1.21 12.88
C THR A 60 11.94 0.82 11.97
N PRO A 61 12.38 -0.45 11.97
CA PRO A 61 13.57 -0.87 11.23
C PRO A 61 13.36 -0.95 9.71
N VAL A 62 12.11 -0.84 9.27
CA VAL A 62 11.69 -0.90 7.88
C VAL A 62 10.57 0.13 7.67
N LEU A 63 10.55 0.78 6.53
CA LEU A 63 9.47 1.68 6.11
C LEU A 63 8.55 0.95 5.15
N LEU A 64 7.24 0.97 5.44
CA LEU A 64 6.21 0.35 4.59
C LEU A 64 5.22 1.41 4.13
N THR A 65 4.86 1.37 2.84
CA THR A 65 3.73 2.17 2.34
C THR A 65 2.41 1.70 2.98
N ALA A 66 1.38 2.52 2.97
CA ALA A 66 0.07 2.09 3.47
C ALA A 66 -0.49 0.94 2.62
N MET A 67 -1.16 0.00 3.28
CA MET A 67 -1.89 -1.06 2.60
C MET A 67 -3.34 -0.62 2.41
N ASP A 68 -3.65 -0.14 1.22
CA ASP A 68 -5.02 0.16 0.80
C ASP A 68 -5.56 -1.02 -0.02
N LEU A 69 -6.57 -1.70 0.52
CA LEU A 69 -7.15 -2.90 -0.11
C LEU A 69 -8.11 -2.58 -1.26
N SER A 70 -8.18 -1.35 -1.71
CA SER A 70 -9.11 -0.88 -2.75
C SER A 70 -8.42 -0.17 -3.92
N ALA A 71 -7.16 0.24 -3.78
CA ALA A 71 -6.47 1.04 -4.78
C ALA A 71 -6.32 0.32 -6.13
N GLU A 72 -5.94 -0.97 -6.11
CA GLU A 72 -5.84 -1.76 -7.34
C GLU A 72 -7.21 -2.04 -7.94
N ALA A 73 -8.24 -2.30 -7.12
CA ALA A 73 -9.60 -2.51 -7.62
C ALA A 73 -10.16 -1.24 -8.28
N GLU A 74 -9.84 -0.06 -7.74
CA GLU A 74 -10.18 1.23 -8.36
C GLU A 74 -9.53 1.40 -9.74
N ALA A 75 -8.26 0.99 -9.89
CA ALA A 75 -7.58 1.04 -11.19
C ALA A 75 -8.24 0.15 -12.24
N TYR A 76 -8.90 -0.94 -11.83
CA TYR A 76 -9.75 -1.74 -12.72
C TYR A 76 -11.12 -1.12 -13.00
N GLY A 77 -11.50 -0.04 -12.31
CA GLY A 77 -12.77 0.66 -12.50
C GLY A 77 -13.84 0.36 -11.44
N CYS A 78 -13.49 -0.27 -10.33
CA CYS A 78 -14.43 -0.44 -9.21
C CYS A 78 -14.81 0.91 -8.62
N GLU A 79 -16.08 1.06 -8.25
CA GLU A 79 -16.54 2.16 -7.42
C GLU A 79 -16.01 2.00 -6.00
N ILE A 80 -15.45 3.08 -5.45
CA ILE A 80 -14.88 3.10 -4.10
C ILE A 80 -15.65 4.07 -3.23
N ARG A 81 -16.15 3.59 -2.10
CA ARG A 81 -16.67 4.45 -1.04
C ARG A 81 -15.52 4.93 -0.19
N MET A 82 -15.28 6.23 -0.24
CA MET A 82 -14.30 6.93 0.60
C MET A 82 -14.97 7.45 1.86
N ALA A 83 -14.21 7.54 2.95
CA ALA A 83 -14.64 8.14 4.19
C ALA A 83 -13.43 8.75 4.92
N GLU A 84 -13.67 9.84 5.64
CA GLU A 84 -12.62 10.60 6.33
C GLU A 84 -11.81 9.76 7.33
N ARG A 85 -12.48 8.81 8.01
CA ARG A 85 -11.91 8.03 9.12
C ARG A 85 -12.04 6.51 8.99
N GLU A 86 -12.55 6.04 7.86
CA GLU A 86 -12.70 4.60 7.59
C GLU A 86 -11.88 4.19 6.38
N ASN A 87 -11.44 2.95 6.37
CA ASN A 87 -10.76 2.40 5.20
C ASN A 87 -11.67 2.42 3.98
N PRO A 88 -11.13 2.81 2.80
CA PRO A 88 -11.87 2.75 1.56
C PRO A 88 -12.42 1.35 1.29
N THR A 89 -13.62 1.27 0.75
CA THR A 89 -14.32 0.01 0.51
C THR A 89 -14.83 -0.04 -0.91
N VAL A 90 -14.57 -1.15 -1.61
CA VAL A 90 -15.16 -1.42 -2.93
C VAL A 90 -16.68 -1.59 -2.79
N VAL A 91 -17.43 -0.91 -3.65
CA VAL A 91 -18.90 -0.96 -3.70
C VAL A 91 -19.33 -1.89 -4.83
N GLY A 92 -20.21 -2.85 -4.49
CA GLY A 92 -20.79 -3.73 -5.50
C GLY A 92 -19.82 -4.75 -6.09
N ARG A 93 -20.02 -5.05 -7.37
CA ARG A 93 -19.24 -6.02 -8.15
C ARG A 93 -18.93 -5.40 -9.51
N LEU A 94 -17.69 -5.54 -9.95
CA LEU A 94 -17.28 -5.10 -11.28
C LEU A 94 -17.51 -6.20 -12.32
N VAL A 95 -17.31 -7.45 -11.95
CA VAL A 95 -17.46 -8.61 -12.84
C VAL A 95 -18.32 -9.69 -12.20
N THR A 96 -19.10 -10.39 -13.03
CA THR A 96 -20.00 -11.48 -12.60
C THR A 96 -19.88 -12.72 -13.49
N ASN A 97 -19.23 -12.60 -14.66
CA ASN A 97 -19.09 -13.68 -15.64
C ASN A 97 -17.79 -13.55 -16.43
N GLU A 98 -17.44 -14.61 -17.19
CA GLU A 98 -16.19 -14.70 -17.95
C GLU A 98 -16.06 -13.62 -19.04
N ALA A 99 -17.15 -13.21 -19.67
CA ALA A 99 -17.12 -12.19 -20.71
C ALA A 99 -16.74 -10.81 -20.14
N GLU A 100 -17.26 -10.49 -18.95
CA GLU A 100 -16.90 -9.25 -18.23
C GLU A 100 -15.44 -9.30 -17.74
N ILE A 101 -14.96 -10.47 -17.30
CA ILE A 101 -13.54 -10.64 -16.94
C ILE A 101 -12.65 -10.41 -18.16
N ALA A 102 -13.01 -10.97 -19.33
CA ALA A 102 -12.24 -10.79 -20.56
C ALA A 102 -12.25 -9.34 -21.09
N ALA A 103 -13.22 -8.54 -20.67
CA ALA A 103 -13.35 -7.13 -21.04
C ALA A 103 -12.71 -6.15 -20.02
N LEU A 104 -12.13 -6.67 -18.93
CA LEU A 104 -11.46 -5.82 -17.96
C LEU A 104 -10.34 -5.00 -18.61
N PRO A 105 -10.14 -3.75 -18.17
CA PRO A 105 -8.98 -2.98 -18.58
C PRO A 105 -7.69 -3.66 -18.09
N ASP A 106 -6.57 -3.29 -18.68
CA ASP A 106 -5.23 -3.69 -18.24
C ASP A 106 -4.55 -2.46 -17.59
N PRO A 107 -4.83 -2.17 -16.31
CA PRO A 107 -4.31 -0.98 -15.67
C PRO A 107 -2.78 -1.04 -15.53
N VAL A 108 -2.16 0.10 -15.66
CA VAL A 108 -0.72 0.25 -15.46
C VAL A 108 -0.40 0.81 -14.08
N PRO A 109 0.80 0.56 -13.54
CA PRO A 109 1.22 1.16 -12.28
C PRO A 109 1.12 2.70 -12.31
N GLY A 110 0.39 3.27 -11.38
CA GLY A 110 0.11 4.71 -11.32
C GLY A 110 -1.32 5.10 -11.71
N ASP A 111 -2.09 4.17 -12.28
CA ASP A 111 -3.51 4.40 -12.53
C ASP A 111 -4.29 4.53 -11.21
N ALA A 112 -5.27 5.43 -11.21
CA ALA A 112 -6.09 5.75 -10.05
C ALA A 112 -5.22 6.02 -8.79
N ARG A 113 -5.61 5.47 -7.63
CA ARG A 113 -4.85 5.64 -6.38
C ARG A 113 -3.63 4.72 -6.25
N THR A 114 -3.35 3.81 -7.19
CA THR A 114 -2.09 3.04 -7.17
C THR A 114 -0.85 3.94 -7.26
N ARG A 115 -1.00 5.18 -7.79
CA ARG A 115 0.07 6.19 -7.77
C ARG A 115 0.52 6.58 -6.36
N VAL A 116 -0.38 6.51 -5.37
CA VAL A 116 -0.09 6.98 -4.00
C VAL A 116 1.02 6.17 -3.34
N PRO A 117 0.92 4.83 -3.21
CA PRO A 117 2.02 4.05 -2.65
C PRO A 117 3.29 4.11 -3.50
N LEU A 118 3.19 4.24 -4.84
CA LEU A 118 4.35 4.37 -5.71
C LEU A 118 5.11 5.68 -5.44
N GLU A 119 4.44 6.81 -5.48
CA GLU A 119 5.07 8.12 -5.22
C GLU A 119 5.57 8.21 -3.77
N THR A 120 4.84 7.62 -2.81
CA THR A 120 5.31 7.53 -1.43
C THR A 120 6.61 6.74 -1.32
N ALA A 121 6.69 5.57 -1.97
CA ALA A 121 7.92 4.78 -1.96
C ALA A 121 9.11 5.54 -2.57
N TRP A 122 8.89 6.25 -3.67
CA TRP A 122 9.91 7.10 -4.29
C TRP A 122 10.41 8.20 -3.33
N ARG A 123 9.48 8.86 -2.64
CA ARG A 123 9.83 9.89 -1.64
C ARG A 123 10.59 9.30 -0.46
N LEU A 124 10.16 8.15 0.06
CA LEU A 124 10.86 7.46 1.13
C LEU A 124 12.30 7.11 0.73
N VAL A 125 12.52 6.64 -0.50
CA VAL A 125 13.87 6.35 -1.02
C VAL A 125 14.72 7.62 -1.11
N ALA A 126 14.12 8.76 -1.50
CA ALA A 126 14.83 10.00 -1.71
C ALA A 126 15.11 10.78 -0.41
N GLU A 127 14.22 10.69 0.58
CA GLU A 127 14.17 11.59 1.73
C GLU A 127 14.46 10.88 3.08
N ALA A 128 14.38 9.54 3.17
CA ALA A 128 14.68 8.83 4.41
C ALA A 128 16.19 8.79 4.68
N ASP A 129 16.56 9.06 5.93
CA ASP A 129 17.96 9.03 6.35
C ASP A 129 18.49 7.60 6.54
N GLY A 130 19.59 7.29 5.88
CA GLY A 130 20.31 6.02 6.09
C GLY A 130 19.79 4.83 5.29
N PRO A 131 20.40 3.65 5.48
CA PRO A 131 20.11 2.44 4.70
C PRO A 131 18.89 1.66 5.24
N ILE A 132 17.75 2.33 5.39
CA ILE A 132 16.51 1.70 5.88
C ILE A 132 15.82 1.01 4.71
N PRO A 133 15.46 -0.29 4.81
CA PRO A 133 14.68 -0.97 3.78
C PRO A 133 13.30 -0.33 3.62
N ILE A 134 12.89 -0.10 2.37
CA ILE A 134 11.59 0.43 2.01
C ILE A 134 10.82 -0.66 1.25
N LEU A 135 9.61 -0.93 1.70
CA LEU A 135 8.74 -1.95 1.12
C LEU A 135 7.43 -1.30 0.65
N GLY A 136 7.08 -1.54 -0.61
CA GLY A 136 5.77 -1.21 -1.14
C GLY A 136 4.75 -2.29 -0.76
N CYS A 137 3.58 -1.88 -0.28
CA CYS A 137 2.45 -2.77 -0.07
C CYS A 137 1.54 -2.75 -1.29
N MET A 138 1.07 -3.93 -1.68
CA MET A 138 0.11 -4.08 -2.78
C MET A 138 -0.84 -5.24 -2.51
N LEU A 139 -1.98 -5.22 -3.15
CA LEU A 139 -2.96 -6.29 -3.06
C LEU A 139 -2.52 -7.51 -3.87
N GLY A 140 -2.59 -8.70 -3.28
CA GLY A 140 -2.29 -9.93 -4.01
C GLY A 140 -3.41 -10.29 -5.00
N PRO A 141 -3.11 -11.07 -6.07
CA PRO A 141 -4.07 -11.34 -7.15
C PRO A 141 -5.35 -12.03 -6.68
N PHE A 142 -5.27 -12.94 -5.72
CA PHE A 142 -6.45 -13.61 -5.16
C PHE A 142 -7.38 -12.62 -4.44
N SER A 143 -6.82 -11.75 -3.62
CA SER A 143 -7.60 -10.73 -2.91
C SER A 143 -8.18 -9.69 -3.87
N LEU A 144 -7.43 -9.31 -4.90
CA LEU A 144 -7.93 -8.43 -5.96
C LEU A 144 -9.10 -9.06 -6.71
N ALA A 145 -8.98 -10.32 -7.14
CA ALA A 145 -10.08 -11.05 -7.78
C ALA A 145 -11.34 -11.08 -6.90
N GLY A 146 -11.18 -11.31 -5.60
CA GLY A 146 -12.27 -11.23 -4.64
C GLY A 146 -12.95 -9.86 -4.61
N ARG A 147 -12.17 -8.77 -4.65
CA ARG A 147 -12.72 -7.39 -4.70
C ARG A 147 -13.48 -7.12 -6.00
N LEU A 148 -12.95 -7.55 -7.14
CA LEU A 148 -13.61 -7.37 -8.44
C LEU A 148 -14.94 -8.15 -8.53
N TYR A 149 -14.99 -9.34 -7.95
CA TYR A 149 -16.17 -10.20 -7.93
C TYR A 149 -17.15 -9.87 -6.79
N GLY A 150 -16.77 -9.02 -5.86
CA GLY A 150 -17.62 -8.61 -4.73
C GLY A 150 -17.69 -9.64 -3.60
N VAL A 151 -16.65 -10.42 -3.38
CA VAL A 151 -16.45 -11.25 -2.20
C VAL A 151 -15.65 -10.45 -1.19
N SER A 152 -16.30 -10.01 -0.14
CA SER A 152 -15.71 -9.26 0.98
C SER A 152 -15.53 -10.14 2.20
#